data_0184ab40c345629e3f8b510da702c4dd
#
_entry.id   0184ab40c345629e3f8b510da702c4dd
#
_cell.length_a   1.000
_cell.length_b   1.000
_cell.length_c   1.000
_cell.angle_alpha   90.00
_cell.angle_beta   90.00
_cell.angle_gamma   90.00
#
_symmetry.space_group_name_H-M   'P 1'
#
loop_
_entity.id
_entity.type
_entity.pdbx_description
1 polymer ?
#
loop_
_entity_poly.entity_id
_entity_poly.type
_entity_poly.pdbx_seq_one_letter_code
_entity_poly.pdbx_strand_id
1 'polypeptide(L)'
;MALSIRDILILDYFDGKPVHHKIPPYKLKIYGQDANDRIGLLYENGWIRYSRPQETVSMLPDKALSDFLKRYGLSGEGSHAELTGRVISQIPESDYAHGVPKIYVLTKEGKAEIGHHMAYVLNVRENYGLTEGEIGESQNTLAQRGEPYTARDILYRAFQQKISLYIMAGEWSKLRNMYYTVANFYLRIKDNEEALPYLYLVFFMDMSGMGNKNNLVPYENLFPTQKGMILLMDEIRKDLHYSMDEVKTSFLSSIARMAPRLPFSYFSPQVMASMLLERLRGIDFNGARYIVQRNTPDPSAKSYHYVPYGRSEARPRSYHPPVVKPNFMAPPVLRMPTFTAPPPFKPGQSAPPPSRQAASPCQRRKKSLF
;
A
#
# COMPACT_ATOMS: atom_id res chain seq x y z
N MET A 1 -30.98 4.69 4.63
CA MET A 1 -30.34 5.22 3.38
C MET A 1 -29.24 4.27 2.98
N ALA A 2 -29.21 3.82 1.74
CA ALA A 2 -28.07 3.05 1.23
C ALA A 2 -26.87 3.99 1.05
N LEU A 3 -25.70 3.58 1.51
CA LEU A 3 -24.46 4.36 1.38
C LEU A 3 -23.85 4.16 -0.03
N SER A 4 -23.40 5.23 -0.64
CA SER A 4 -22.53 5.17 -1.81
C SER A 4 -21.08 4.91 -1.40
N ILE A 5 -20.24 4.48 -2.35
CA ILE A 5 -18.79 4.34 -2.09
C ILE A 5 -18.19 5.66 -1.61
N ARG A 6 -18.66 6.79 -2.14
CA ARG A 6 -18.24 8.12 -1.69
C ARG A 6 -18.60 8.37 -0.22
N ASP A 7 -19.79 7.97 0.23
CA ASP A 7 -20.18 8.08 1.64
C ASP A 7 -19.27 7.25 2.55
N ILE A 8 -18.93 6.05 2.14
CA ILE A 8 -17.97 5.19 2.85
C ILE A 8 -16.61 5.88 2.99
N LEU A 9 -16.10 6.47 1.92
CA LEU A 9 -14.83 7.19 1.94
C LEU A 9 -14.89 8.44 2.84
N ILE A 10 -16.01 9.15 2.86
CA ILE A 10 -16.23 10.31 3.75
C ILE A 10 -16.26 9.85 5.21
N LEU A 11 -16.97 8.77 5.53
CA LEU A 11 -16.99 8.18 6.87
C LEU A 11 -15.59 7.82 7.35
N ASP A 12 -14.82 7.14 6.49
CA ASP A 12 -13.44 6.76 6.78
C ASP A 12 -12.53 7.98 6.99
N TYR A 13 -12.70 9.02 6.20
CA TYR A 13 -11.91 10.24 6.31
C TYR A 13 -12.15 11.00 7.62
N PHE A 14 -13.41 11.07 8.06
CA PHE A 14 -13.78 11.84 9.24
C PHE A 14 -13.63 11.08 10.55
N ASP A 15 -13.50 9.76 10.54
CA ASP A 15 -13.28 8.99 11.77
C ASP A 15 -12.02 9.47 12.52
N GLY A 16 -12.18 9.88 13.78
CA GLY A 16 -11.15 10.46 14.61
C GLY A 16 -10.81 11.94 14.32
N LYS A 17 -11.53 12.63 13.41
CA LYS A 17 -11.31 14.06 13.13
C LYS A 17 -12.16 14.97 14.00
N PRO A 18 -11.65 16.18 14.36
CA PRO A 18 -12.45 17.18 15.05
C PRO A 18 -13.72 17.56 14.27
N VAL A 19 -14.81 17.84 14.98
CA VAL A 19 -16.12 18.12 14.37
C VAL A 19 -16.12 19.30 13.39
N HIS A 20 -15.24 20.28 13.57
CA HIS A 20 -15.07 21.43 12.67
C HIS A 20 -14.01 21.19 11.57
N HIS A 21 -13.42 19.99 11.51
CA HIS A 21 -12.47 19.65 10.47
C HIS A 21 -13.15 19.64 9.11
N LYS A 22 -12.46 20.13 8.08
CA LYS A 22 -12.93 20.12 6.68
C LYS A 22 -11.95 19.35 5.79
N ILE A 23 -12.49 18.72 4.78
CA ILE A 23 -11.68 18.11 3.72
C ILE A 23 -10.98 19.23 2.94
N PRO A 24 -9.64 19.18 2.81
CA PRO A 24 -8.90 20.18 2.05
C PRO A 24 -9.34 20.20 0.57
N PRO A 25 -9.36 21.38 -0.10
CA PRO A 25 -9.83 21.53 -1.48
C PRO A 25 -9.19 20.55 -2.48
N TYR A 26 -7.89 20.26 -2.34
CA TYR A 26 -7.18 19.35 -3.24
C TYR A 26 -7.64 17.90 -3.11
N LYS A 27 -8.31 17.52 -2.02
CA LYS A 27 -8.89 16.19 -1.80
C LYS A 27 -10.34 16.09 -2.24
N LEU A 28 -11.06 17.20 -2.44
CA LEU A 28 -12.48 17.18 -2.82
C LEU A 28 -12.74 16.45 -4.14
N LYS A 29 -11.75 16.35 -5.03
CA LYS A 29 -11.84 15.51 -6.24
C LYS A 29 -12.05 14.02 -5.94
N ILE A 30 -11.65 13.54 -4.75
CA ILE A 30 -11.79 12.14 -4.32
C ILE A 30 -13.13 11.96 -3.59
N TYR A 31 -13.42 12.85 -2.65
CA TYR A 31 -14.57 12.72 -1.73
C TYR A 31 -15.86 13.40 -2.24
N GLY A 32 -15.77 14.25 -3.27
CA GLY A 32 -16.87 15.07 -3.78
C GLY A 32 -16.82 16.51 -3.29
N GLN A 33 -17.34 17.44 -4.09
CA GLN A 33 -17.35 18.87 -3.74
C GLN A 33 -18.24 19.16 -2.53
N ASP A 34 -19.27 18.37 -2.32
CA ASP A 34 -20.27 18.41 -1.26
C ASP A 34 -19.87 17.60 0.00
N ALA A 35 -18.68 17.02 0.02
CA ALA A 35 -18.27 16.09 1.08
C ALA A 35 -18.29 16.69 2.49
N ASN A 36 -17.99 18.00 2.60
CA ASN A 36 -18.03 18.70 3.88
C ASN A 36 -19.45 18.94 4.41
N ASP A 37 -20.46 18.94 3.54
CA ASP A 37 -21.88 19.05 3.93
C ASP A 37 -22.48 17.65 4.13
N ARG A 38 -22.01 16.69 3.34
CA ARG A 38 -22.46 15.31 3.39
C ARG A 38 -22.23 14.61 4.73
N ILE A 39 -21.16 15.00 5.47
CA ILE A 39 -20.89 14.46 6.80
C ILE A 39 -22.03 14.74 7.79
N GLY A 40 -22.73 15.89 7.66
CA GLY A 40 -23.91 16.22 8.46
C GLY A 40 -25.03 15.21 8.27
N LEU A 41 -25.33 14.85 7.02
CA LEU A 41 -26.33 13.84 6.69
C LEU A 41 -25.95 12.44 7.21
N LEU A 42 -24.67 12.09 7.15
CA LEU A 42 -24.17 10.81 7.67
C LEU A 42 -24.27 10.76 9.20
N TYR A 43 -24.08 11.88 9.88
CA TYR A 43 -24.30 12.03 11.31
C TYR A 43 -25.79 11.89 11.67
N GLU A 44 -26.69 12.59 10.99
CA GLU A 44 -28.13 12.54 11.21
C GLU A 44 -28.71 11.12 10.98
N ASN A 45 -28.15 10.38 10.02
CA ASN A 45 -28.54 9.00 9.74
C ASN A 45 -27.86 7.96 10.66
N GLY A 46 -27.04 8.38 11.63
CA GLY A 46 -26.47 7.50 12.65
C GLY A 46 -25.30 6.64 12.20
N TRP A 47 -24.63 6.98 11.06
CA TRP A 47 -23.44 6.26 10.60
C TRP A 47 -22.17 6.69 11.33
N ILE A 48 -22.14 7.93 11.80
CA ILE A 48 -21.07 8.54 12.57
C ILE A 48 -21.69 9.37 13.69
N ARG A 49 -21.02 9.50 14.79
CA ARG A 49 -21.47 10.26 15.98
C ARG A 49 -20.34 11.09 16.56
N TYR A 50 -20.67 11.97 17.47
CA TYR A 50 -19.64 12.63 18.28
C TYR A 50 -19.10 11.70 19.36
N SER A 51 -17.81 11.85 19.64
CA SER A 51 -17.16 11.13 20.72
C SER A 51 -17.71 11.53 22.09
N ARG A 52 -17.68 10.59 23.03
CA ARG A 52 -17.76 10.91 24.45
C ARG A 52 -16.38 11.45 24.89
N PRO A 53 -16.33 12.31 25.95
CA PRO A 53 -15.07 12.85 26.44
C PRO A 53 -14.01 11.80 26.72
N GLN A 54 -14.37 10.68 27.33
CA GLN A 54 -13.48 9.55 27.63
C GLN A 54 -12.88 8.92 26.35
N GLU A 55 -13.67 8.80 25.27
CA GLU A 55 -13.20 8.28 23.98
C GLU A 55 -12.17 9.25 23.36
N THR A 56 -12.39 10.55 23.47
CA THR A 56 -11.45 11.55 22.97
C THR A 56 -10.15 11.55 23.77
N VAL A 57 -10.21 11.43 25.10
CA VAL A 57 -9.03 11.33 25.98
C VAL A 57 -8.14 10.17 25.51
N SER A 58 -8.73 9.02 25.20
CA SER A 58 -7.95 7.84 24.72
C SER A 58 -7.28 8.03 23.37
N MET A 59 -7.60 9.08 22.63
CA MET A 59 -7.01 9.40 21.32
C MET A 59 -6.01 10.56 21.37
N LEU A 60 -5.87 11.23 22.54
CA LEU A 60 -4.92 12.31 22.70
C LEU A 60 -3.48 11.80 22.66
N PRO A 61 -2.51 12.59 22.14
CA PRO A 61 -1.09 12.24 22.22
C PRO A 61 -0.62 12.17 23.67
N ASP A 62 0.39 11.32 23.96
CA ASP A 62 0.94 11.15 25.32
C ASP A 62 1.37 12.47 25.96
N LYS A 63 1.97 13.36 25.15
CA LYS A 63 2.34 14.71 25.62
C LYS A 63 1.13 15.49 26.13
N ALA A 64 0.00 15.47 25.41
CA ALA A 64 -1.21 16.18 25.83
C ALA A 64 -1.82 15.57 27.10
N LEU A 65 -1.80 14.24 27.23
CA LEU A 65 -2.22 13.52 28.43
C LEU A 65 -1.32 13.86 29.62
N SER A 66 0.00 13.85 29.43
CA SER A 66 0.97 14.21 30.45
C SER A 66 0.80 15.65 30.93
N ASP A 67 0.67 16.61 30.00
CA ASP A 67 0.47 18.02 30.31
C ASP A 67 -0.86 18.24 31.01
N PHE A 68 -1.88 17.45 30.67
CA PHE A 68 -3.20 17.50 31.35
C PHE A 68 -3.10 16.99 32.80
N LEU A 69 -2.49 15.81 32.99
CA LEU A 69 -2.29 15.21 34.33
C LEU A 69 -1.50 16.13 35.27
N LYS A 70 -0.42 16.77 34.77
CA LYS A 70 0.39 17.71 35.56
C LYS A 70 -0.38 18.90 36.06
N ARG A 71 -1.36 19.40 35.29
CA ARG A 71 -2.24 20.50 35.76
C ARG A 71 -3.08 20.12 36.97
N TYR A 72 -3.36 18.83 37.16
CA TYR A 72 -4.08 18.28 38.30
C TYR A 72 -3.13 17.72 39.39
N GLY A 73 -1.82 17.97 39.28
CA GLY A 73 -0.84 17.50 40.28
C GLY A 73 -0.58 15.99 40.20
N LEU A 74 -0.96 15.34 39.08
CA LEU A 74 -0.79 13.92 38.89
C LEU A 74 0.47 13.61 38.05
N SER A 75 1.01 12.39 38.21
CA SER A 75 2.16 11.96 37.43
C SER A 75 1.84 11.89 35.94
N GLY A 76 2.60 12.61 35.12
CA GLY A 76 2.55 12.60 33.67
C GLY A 76 3.47 11.55 33.02
N GLU A 77 4.01 10.61 33.78
CA GLU A 77 4.88 9.54 33.28
C GLU A 77 4.13 8.21 33.14
N GLY A 78 4.54 7.39 32.16
CA GLY A 78 3.99 6.07 31.93
C GLY A 78 3.59 5.84 30.46
N SER A 79 3.07 4.65 30.19
CA SER A 79 2.55 4.28 28.89
C SER A 79 1.25 5.04 28.55
N HIS A 80 0.90 5.12 27.28
CA HIS A 80 -0.35 5.74 26.81
C HIS A 80 -1.58 5.21 27.55
N ALA A 81 -1.65 3.91 27.79
CA ALA A 81 -2.76 3.28 28.51
C ALA A 81 -2.83 3.73 29.98
N GLU A 82 -1.68 3.87 30.63
CA GLU A 82 -1.61 4.35 32.03
C GLU A 82 -1.98 5.83 32.14
N LEU A 83 -1.48 6.67 31.24
CA LEU A 83 -1.83 8.09 31.20
C LEU A 83 -3.33 8.27 30.97
N THR A 84 -3.89 7.58 29.98
CA THR A 84 -5.34 7.59 29.69
C THR A 84 -6.15 7.10 30.89
N GLY A 85 -5.74 5.97 31.48
CA GLY A 85 -6.40 5.39 32.65
C GLY A 85 -6.42 6.36 33.85
N ARG A 86 -5.31 7.07 34.13
CA ARG A 86 -5.24 8.08 35.19
C ARG A 86 -6.19 9.27 34.95
N VAL A 87 -6.22 9.81 33.73
CA VAL A 87 -7.15 10.89 33.39
C VAL A 87 -8.57 10.44 33.64
N ILE A 88 -8.98 9.28 33.14
CA ILE A 88 -10.37 8.79 33.25
C ILE A 88 -10.75 8.43 34.68
N SER A 89 -9.83 7.88 35.48
CA SER A 89 -10.12 7.36 36.81
C SER A 89 -9.93 8.39 37.93
N GLN A 90 -9.05 9.38 37.75
CA GLN A 90 -8.65 10.29 38.83
C GLN A 90 -9.13 11.75 38.64
N ILE A 91 -9.58 12.10 37.43
CA ILE A 91 -10.09 13.43 37.13
C ILE A 91 -11.57 13.32 36.80
N PRO A 92 -12.43 14.14 37.44
CA PRO A 92 -13.87 14.18 37.15
C PRO A 92 -14.12 14.46 35.66
N GLU A 93 -15.11 13.77 35.06
CA GLU A 93 -15.44 13.97 33.65
C GLU A 93 -15.78 15.41 33.30
N SER A 94 -16.47 16.12 34.21
CA SER A 94 -16.78 17.54 34.06
C SER A 94 -15.56 18.40 33.77
N ASP A 95 -14.41 18.03 34.34
CA ASP A 95 -13.21 18.86 34.31
C ASP A 95 -12.43 18.67 32.99
N TYR A 96 -12.45 17.47 32.43
CA TYR A 96 -11.78 17.23 31.14
C TYR A 96 -12.73 17.31 29.92
N ALA A 97 -14.04 17.19 30.11
CA ALA A 97 -15.02 17.26 29.04
C ALA A 97 -14.97 18.58 28.25
N HIS A 98 -14.71 19.68 28.94
CA HIS A 98 -14.57 21.00 28.31
C HIS A 98 -13.22 21.25 27.69
N GLY A 99 -12.20 20.51 28.12
CA GLY A 99 -10.80 20.65 27.63
C GLY A 99 -10.45 19.75 26.44
N VAL A 100 -11.31 18.79 26.07
CA VAL A 100 -11.05 17.88 24.95
C VAL A 100 -11.95 18.22 23.75
N PRO A 101 -11.41 18.20 22.53
CA PRO A 101 -12.21 18.49 21.33
C PRO A 101 -13.23 17.38 21.09
N LYS A 102 -14.44 17.73 20.67
CA LYS A 102 -15.36 16.75 20.09
C LYS A 102 -14.83 16.26 18.76
N ILE A 103 -14.76 14.95 18.58
CA ILE A 103 -14.33 14.30 17.33
C ILE A 103 -15.47 13.44 16.78
N TYR A 104 -15.40 13.17 15.49
CA TYR A 104 -16.26 12.17 14.86
C TYR A 104 -15.78 10.76 15.21
N VAL A 105 -16.71 9.85 15.52
CA VAL A 105 -16.45 8.44 15.80
C VAL A 105 -17.50 7.60 15.08
N LEU A 106 -17.07 6.62 14.34
CA LEU A 106 -17.96 5.70 13.64
C LEU A 106 -18.86 4.94 14.63
N THR A 107 -20.12 4.79 14.28
CA THR A 107 -21.03 3.87 14.98
C THR A 107 -20.65 2.42 14.65
N LYS A 108 -21.34 1.46 15.30
CA LYS A 108 -21.15 0.03 14.99
C LYS A 108 -21.50 -0.28 13.53
N GLU A 109 -22.60 0.30 13.07
CA GLU A 109 -23.12 0.21 11.72
C GLU A 109 -22.14 0.84 10.70
N GLY A 110 -21.64 2.06 11.00
CA GLY A 110 -20.65 2.72 10.16
C GLY A 110 -19.35 1.92 10.03
N LYS A 111 -18.89 1.30 11.12
CA LYS A 111 -17.70 0.40 11.09
C LYS A 111 -17.95 -0.85 10.25
N ALA A 112 -19.14 -1.43 10.33
CA ALA A 112 -19.51 -2.60 9.54
C ALA A 112 -19.51 -2.28 8.04
N GLU A 113 -20.09 -1.14 7.65
CA GLU A 113 -20.13 -0.72 6.25
C GLU A 113 -18.74 -0.41 5.70
N ILE A 114 -17.87 0.26 6.46
CA ILE A 114 -16.46 0.43 6.06
C ILE A 114 -15.78 -0.93 5.89
N GLY A 115 -16.05 -1.88 6.80
CA GLY A 115 -15.52 -3.25 6.70
C GLY A 115 -15.92 -3.94 5.40
N HIS A 116 -17.19 -3.85 4.99
CA HIS A 116 -17.70 -4.42 3.75
C HIS A 116 -17.06 -3.79 2.49
N HIS A 117 -16.69 -2.50 2.59
CA HIS A 117 -16.12 -1.73 1.48
C HIS A 117 -14.62 -1.45 1.64
N MET A 118 -13.93 -2.23 2.47
CA MET A 118 -12.53 -1.98 2.84
C MET A 118 -11.57 -1.92 1.64
N ALA A 119 -11.85 -2.61 0.54
CA ALA A 119 -11.03 -2.54 -0.67
C ALA A 119 -11.00 -1.12 -1.27
N TYR A 120 -12.15 -0.43 -1.30
CA TYR A 120 -12.24 0.96 -1.76
C TYR A 120 -11.51 1.92 -0.83
N VAL A 121 -11.65 1.71 0.48
CA VAL A 121 -10.98 2.51 1.51
C VAL A 121 -9.47 2.37 1.39
N LEU A 122 -8.95 1.15 1.31
CA LEU A 122 -7.51 0.88 1.16
C LEU A 122 -6.96 1.46 -0.15
N ASN A 123 -7.71 1.36 -1.25
CA ASN A 123 -7.31 1.96 -2.52
C ASN A 123 -7.06 3.46 -2.41
N VAL A 124 -7.93 4.19 -1.69
CA VAL A 124 -7.80 5.64 -1.51
C VAL A 124 -6.72 5.98 -0.49
N ARG A 125 -6.67 5.30 0.65
CA ARG A 125 -5.67 5.53 1.72
C ARG A 125 -4.25 5.33 1.22
N GLU A 126 -4.02 4.28 0.44
CA GLU A 126 -2.71 3.87 -0.04
C GLU A 126 -2.41 4.37 -1.46
N ASN A 127 -3.37 5.07 -2.09
CA ASN A 127 -3.23 5.61 -3.44
C ASN A 127 -2.84 4.56 -4.49
N TYR A 128 -3.52 3.41 -4.49
CA TYR A 128 -3.23 2.32 -5.44
C TYR A 128 -3.62 2.66 -6.89
N GLY A 129 -4.45 3.68 -7.09
CA GLY A 129 -4.82 4.17 -8.42
C GLY A 129 -5.78 3.25 -9.18
N LEU A 130 -6.56 2.44 -8.47
CA LEU A 130 -7.66 1.67 -9.04
C LEU A 130 -8.92 2.54 -9.13
N THR A 131 -9.72 2.31 -10.15
CA THR A 131 -11.06 2.90 -10.27
C THR A 131 -12.10 2.09 -9.47
N GLU A 132 -13.22 2.72 -9.14
CA GLU A 132 -14.35 2.01 -8.50
C GLU A 132 -14.84 0.82 -9.35
N GLY A 133 -14.87 0.98 -10.67
CA GLY A 133 -15.25 -0.09 -11.60
C GLY A 133 -14.31 -1.30 -11.55
N GLU A 134 -12.97 -1.07 -11.52
CA GLU A 134 -11.97 -2.14 -11.44
C GLU A 134 -12.10 -2.93 -10.12
N ILE A 135 -12.37 -2.24 -9.01
CA ILE A 135 -12.58 -2.88 -7.71
C ILE A 135 -13.91 -3.67 -7.72
N GLY A 136 -15.00 -3.05 -8.21
CA GLY A 136 -16.32 -3.68 -8.27
C GLY A 136 -16.34 -4.92 -9.17
N GLU A 137 -15.70 -4.88 -10.34
CA GLU A 137 -15.57 -6.02 -11.24
C GLU A 137 -14.79 -7.17 -10.57
N SER A 138 -13.70 -6.84 -9.88
CA SER A 138 -12.89 -7.82 -9.15
C SER A 138 -13.68 -8.46 -8.02
N GLN A 139 -14.43 -7.67 -7.25
CA GLN A 139 -15.31 -8.15 -6.19
C GLN A 139 -16.40 -9.07 -6.73
N ASN A 140 -17.11 -8.66 -7.79
CA ASN A 140 -18.16 -9.47 -8.42
C ASN A 140 -17.63 -10.81 -8.93
N THR A 141 -16.44 -10.80 -9.53
CA THR A 141 -15.83 -12.04 -10.03
C THR A 141 -15.45 -12.99 -8.89
N LEU A 142 -14.97 -12.47 -7.76
CA LEU A 142 -14.68 -13.30 -6.59
C LEU A 142 -15.96 -13.84 -5.95
N ALA A 143 -17.00 -13.00 -5.84
CA ALA A 143 -18.29 -13.41 -5.33
C ALA A 143 -18.92 -14.56 -6.15
N GLN A 144 -18.80 -14.53 -7.48
CA GLN A 144 -19.28 -15.59 -8.38
C GLN A 144 -18.59 -16.95 -8.16
N ARG A 145 -17.40 -16.97 -7.58
CA ARG A 145 -16.69 -18.21 -7.26
C ARG A 145 -17.23 -18.93 -6.03
N GLY A 146 -18.03 -18.26 -5.20
CA GLY A 146 -18.61 -18.81 -3.99
C GLY A 146 -17.61 -19.08 -2.85
N GLU A 147 -16.35 -18.72 -3.00
CA GLU A 147 -15.32 -18.85 -1.97
C GLU A 147 -15.24 -17.59 -1.11
N PRO A 148 -14.92 -17.69 0.19
CA PRO A 148 -14.66 -16.51 1.02
C PRO A 148 -13.49 -15.69 0.47
N TYR A 149 -13.62 -14.39 0.43
CA TYR A 149 -12.57 -13.47 -0.02
C TYR A 149 -12.47 -12.26 0.91
N THR A 150 -11.32 -11.64 0.90
CA THR A 150 -11.00 -10.44 1.68
C THR A 150 -10.85 -9.21 0.77
N ALA A 151 -10.77 -8.03 1.38
CA ALA A 151 -10.45 -6.80 0.66
C ALA A 151 -9.10 -6.89 -0.08
N ARG A 152 -8.15 -7.65 0.45
CA ARG A 152 -6.84 -7.88 -0.18
C ARG A 152 -6.96 -8.70 -1.46
N ASP A 153 -7.79 -9.73 -1.45
CA ASP A 153 -8.03 -10.57 -2.63
C ASP A 153 -8.68 -9.75 -3.76
N ILE A 154 -9.62 -8.87 -3.41
CA ILE A 154 -10.25 -7.95 -4.36
C ILE A 154 -9.17 -7.04 -5.00
N LEU A 155 -8.34 -6.38 -4.18
CA LEU A 155 -7.28 -5.48 -4.66
C LEU A 155 -6.25 -6.23 -5.49
N TYR A 156 -5.77 -7.39 -5.03
CA TYR A 156 -4.80 -8.19 -5.76
C TYR A 156 -5.34 -8.58 -7.14
N ARG A 157 -6.59 -9.04 -7.22
CA ARG A 157 -7.23 -9.36 -8.50
C ARG A 157 -7.32 -8.14 -9.42
N ALA A 158 -7.71 -6.98 -8.90
CA ALA A 158 -7.76 -5.75 -9.68
C ALA A 158 -6.38 -5.34 -10.21
N PHE A 159 -5.31 -5.52 -9.41
CA PHE A 159 -3.94 -5.30 -9.87
C PHE A 159 -3.57 -6.24 -11.02
N GLN A 160 -3.88 -7.53 -10.93
CA GLN A 160 -3.57 -8.50 -11.98
C GLN A 160 -4.32 -8.20 -13.29
N GLN A 161 -5.58 -7.78 -13.21
CA GLN A 161 -6.33 -7.34 -14.39
C GLN A 161 -5.68 -6.11 -15.03
N LYS A 162 -5.32 -5.11 -14.23
CA LYS A 162 -4.68 -3.87 -14.71
C LYS A 162 -3.29 -4.12 -15.30
N ILE A 163 -2.49 -4.99 -14.70
CA ILE A 163 -1.22 -5.47 -15.25
C ILE A 163 -1.43 -6.07 -16.64
N SER A 164 -2.43 -6.96 -16.78
CA SER A 164 -2.73 -7.60 -18.06
C SER A 164 -3.14 -6.58 -19.13
N LEU A 165 -3.98 -5.61 -18.78
CA LEU A 165 -4.38 -4.54 -19.69
C LEU A 165 -3.21 -3.68 -20.14
N TYR A 166 -2.29 -3.31 -19.24
CA TYR A 166 -1.11 -2.52 -19.60
C TYR A 166 -0.15 -3.27 -20.51
N ILE A 167 0.03 -4.59 -20.31
CA ILE A 167 0.83 -5.43 -21.20
C ILE A 167 0.20 -5.46 -22.60
N MET A 168 -1.10 -5.70 -22.70
CA MET A 168 -1.81 -5.76 -24.00
C MET A 168 -1.77 -4.43 -24.75
N ALA A 169 -1.81 -3.31 -24.02
CA ALA A 169 -1.80 -1.96 -24.59
C ALA A 169 -0.40 -1.40 -24.85
N GLY A 170 0.69 -2.13 -24.50
CA GLY A 170 2.06 -1.62 -24.59
C GLY A 170 2.33 -0.41 -23.69
N GLU A 171 1.60 -0.29 -22.56
CA GLU A 171 1.70 0.84 -21.62
C GLU A 171 2.77 0.55 -20.54
N TRP A 172 4.02 0.39 -20.97
CA TRP A 172 5.10 -0.16 -20.16
C TRP A 172 5.49 0.69 -18.95
N SER A 173 5.45 2.03 -19.06
CA SER A 173 5.68 2.90 -17.89
C SER A 173 4.56 2.80 -16.86
N LYS A 174 3.30 2.62 -17.31
CA LYS A 174 2.17 2.38 -16.40
C LYS A 174 2.29 1.00 -15.76
N LEU A 175 2.71 -0.02 -16.51
CA LEU A 175 2.99 -1.36 -16.00
C LEU A 175 4.08 -1.33 -14.93
N ARG A 176 5.18 -0.64 -15.20
CA ARG A 176 6.26 -0.42 -14.22
C ARG A 176 5.74 0.16 -12.91
N ASN A 177 4.90 1.21 -13.00
CA ASN A 177 4.30 1.83 -11.83
C ASN A 177 3.33 0.89 -11.11
N MET A 178 2.59 0.06 -11.84
CA MET A 178 1.71 -0.94 -11.23
C MET A 178 2.50 -2.01 -10.48
N TYR A 179 3.63 -2.49 -11.02
CA TYR A 179 4.51 -3.38 -10.27
C TYR A 179 5.01 -2.75 -8.96
N TYR A 180 5.38 -1.47 -9.00
CA TYR A 180 5.77 -0.76 -7.78
C TYR A 180 4.61 -0.63 -6.77
N THR A 181 3.38 -0.39 -7.26
CA THR A 181 2.17 -0.37 -6.43
C THR A 181 1.93 -1.72 -5.75
N VAL A 182 2.08 -2.83 -6.49
CA VAL A 182 1.91 -4.19 -5.94
C VAL A 182 3.02 -4.51 -4.93
N ALA A 183 4.26 -4.12 -5.21
CA ALA A 183 5.35 -4.25 -4.23
C ALA A 183 5.00 -3.53 -2.91
N ASN A 184 4.56 -2.27 -3.00
CA ASN A 184 4.14 -1.51 -1.82
C ASN A 184 2.96 -2.14 -1.09
N PHE A 185 2.00 -2.72 -1.81
CA PHE A 185 0.90 -3.47 -1.21
C PHE A 185 1.41 -4.63 -0.33
N TYR A 186 2.36 -5.42 -0.82
CA TYR A 186 2.97 -6.51 -0.05
C TYR A 186 3.82 -5.99 1.12
N LEU A 187 4.60 -4.93 0.92
CA LEU A 187 5.38 -4.30 1.98
C LEU A 187 4.52 -3.80 3.15
N ARG A 188 3.33 -3.26 2.85
CA ARG A 188 2.37 -2.81 3.87
C ARG A 188 1.87 -3.93 4.76
N ILE A 189 1.76 -5.13 4.24
CA ILE A 189 1.37 -6.32 4.99
C ILE A 189 2.56 -7.11 5.53
N LYS A 190 3.78 -6.55 5.39
CA LYS A 190 5.05 -7.13 5.81
C LYS A 190 5.36 -8.48 5.13
N ASP A 191 4.91 -8.65 3.91
CA ASP A 191 5.21 -9.81 3.07
C ASP A 191 6.36 -9.46 2.13
N ASN A 192 7.57 -9.49 2.68
CA ASN A 192 8.80 -9.14 1.97
C ASN A 192 9.13 -10.16 0.86
N GLU A 193 8.75 -11.42 1.06
CA GLU A 193 8.98 -12.49 0.08
C GLU A 193 8.19 -12.25 -1.22
N GLU A 194 6.93 -11.87 -1.10
CA GLU A 194 6.09 -11.53 -2.25
C GLU A 194 6.38 -10.14 -2.82
N ALA A 195 6.88 -9.19 -2.02
CA ALA A 195 7.21 -7.85 -2.48
C ALA A 195 8.44 -7.81 -3.41
N LEU A 196 9.47 -8.59 -3.10
CA LEU A 196 10.76 -8.54 -3.77
C LEU A 196 10.70 -8.86 -5.27
N PRO A 197 9.96 -9.89 -5.73
CA PRO A 197 9.76 -10.16 -7.15
C PRO A 197 9.19 -8.98 -7.95
N TYR A 198 8.26 -8.22 -7.35
CA TYR A 198 7.70 -7.05 -8.02
C TYR A 198 8.70 -5.89 -8.10
N LEU A 199 9.57 -5.70 -7.10
CA LEU A 199 10.67 -4.74 -7.17
C LEU A 199 11.68 -5.13 -8.25
N TYR A 200 11.94 -6.42 -8.43
CA TYR A 200 12.76 -6.91 -9.54
C TYR A 200 12.14 -6.60 -10.90
N LEU A 201 10.84 -6.76 -11.05
CA LEU A 201 10.12 -6.37 -12.27
C LEU A 201 10.20 -4.86 -12.51
N VAL A 202 10.14 -4.03 -11.47
CA VAL A 202 10.35 -2.57 -11.59
C VAL A 202 11.75 -2.26 -12.13
N PHE A 203 12.79 -2.86 -11.54
CA PHE A 203 14.17 -2.67 -11.99
C PHE A 203 14.35 -3.15 -13.45
N PHE A 204 13.81 -4.31 -13.80
CA PHE A 204 13.81 -4.84 -15.13
C PHE A 204 13.16 -3.88 -16.14
N MET A 205 12.00 -3.33 -15.83
CA MET A 205 11.30 -2.36 -16.67
C MET A 205 12.10 -1.07 -16.85
N ASP A 206 12.71 -0.56 -15.78
CA ASP A 206 13.55 0.64 -15.83
C ASP A 206 14.77 0.44 -16.74
N MET A 207 15.39 -0.75 -16.71
CA MET A 207 16.56 -1.07 -17.54
C MET A 207 16.22 -1.52 -18.97
N SER A 208 14.97 -1.88 -19.23
CA SER A 208 14.54 -2.26 -20.59
C SER A 208 14.49 -1.09 -21.54
N GLY A 209 14.19 0.11 -21.05
CA GLY A 209 14.00 1.32 -21.83
C GLY A 209 12.64 1.43 -22.52
N MET A 210 11.71 0.52 -22.24
CA MET A 210 10.37 0.60 -22.83
C MET A 210 9.47 1.60 -22.10
N GLY A 211 8.93 2.55 -22.86
CA GLY A 211 7.94 3.52 -22.43
C GLY A 211 6.52 3.19 -22.91
N ASN A 212 5.56 4.05 -22.55
CA ASN A 212 4.16 3.87 -22.94
C ASN A 212 3.99 3.87 -24.48
N LYS A 213 2.99 3.13 -24.97
CA LYS A 213 2.69 2.97 -26.40
C LYS A 213 3.86 2.43 -27.21
N ASN A 214 4.63 1.53 -26.61
CA ASN A 214 5.84 0.97 -27.19
C ASN A 214 6.91 2.03 -27.60
N ASN A 215 6.88 3.23 -27.00
CA ASN A 215 7.95 4.18 -27.23
C ASN A 215 9.24 3.74 -26.53
N LEU A 216 10.38 3.90 -27.20
CA LEU A 216 11.67 3.61 -26.64
C LEU A 216 12.25 4.86 -25.98
N VAL A 217 12.58 4.74 -24.70
CA VAL A 217 13.28 5.79 -23.95
C VAL A 217 14.72 5.88 -24.45
N PRO A 218 15.26 7.09 -24.70
CA PRO A 218 16.68 7.24 -25.08
C PRO A 218 17.60 6.60 -24.04
N TYR A 219 18.65 5.93 -24.52
CA TYR A 219 19.60 5.18 -23.68
C TYR A 219 20.14 6.01 -22.51
N GLU A 220 20.46 7.26 -22.75
CA GLU A 220 21.02 8.19 -21.77
C GLU A 220 20.06 8.46 -20.59
N ASN A 221 18.77 8.27 -20.82
CA ASN A 221 17.72 8.52 -19.83
C ASN A 221 17.43 7.29 -18.92
N LEU A 222 18.08 6.16 -19.16
CA LEU A 222 17.97 4.97 -18.27
C LEU A 222 18.69 5.20 -16.95
N PHE A 223 19.64 6.10 -16.90
CA PHE A 223 20.49 6.39 -15.75
C PHE A 223 20.30 7.83 -15.26
N PRO A 224 20.39 8.06 -13.96
CA PRO A 224 20.66 7.14 -12.86
C PRO A 224 19.43 6.36 -12.41
N THR A 225 19.64 5.14 -11.91
CA THR A 225 18.61 4.37 -11.24
C THR A 225 18.23 4.96 -9.88
N GLN A 226 16.99 4.71 -9.44
CA GLN A 226 16.49 5.21 -8.15
C GLN A 226 17.23 4.54 -6.98
N LYS A 227 18.13 5.28 -6.33
CA LYS A 227 18.92 4.76 -5.18
C LYS A 227 18.03 4.18 -4.07
N GLY A 228 16.90 4.83 -3.76
CA GLY A 228 15.99 4.38 -2.70
C GLY A 228 15.40 2.99 -2.95
N MET A 229 15.10 2.65 -4.19
CA MET A 229 14.60 1.32 -4.55
C MET A 229 15.67 0.24 -4.36
N ILE A 230 16.92 0.53 -4.72
CA ILE A 230 18.04 -0.41 -4.52
C ILE A 230 18.29 -0.65 -3.04
N LEU A 231 18.28 0.42 -2.22
CA LEU A 231 18.41 0.28 -0.77
C LEU A 231 17.30 -0.57 -0.16
N LEU A 232 16.05 -0.34 -0.58
CA LEU A 232 14.91 -1.15 -0.15
C LEU A 232 15.05 -2.63 -0.52
N MET A 233 15.50 -2.92 -1.75
CA MET A 233 15.77 -4.29 -2.17
C MET A 233 16.88 -4.94 -1.32
N ASP A 234 17.92 -4.20 -0.96
CA ASP A 234 19.01 -4.72 -0.11
C ASP A 234 18.55 -4.96 1.33
N GLU A 235 17.71 -4.10 1.89
CA GLU A 235 17.07 -4.30 3.20
C GLU A 235 16.23 -5.59 3.19
N ILE A 236 15.33 -5.74 2.21
CA ILE A 236 14.49 -6.93 2.08
C ILE A 236 15.35 -8.19 1.87
N ARG A 237 16.39 -8.12 1.03
CA ARG A 237 17.34 -9.22 0.83
C ARG A 237 17.97 -9.67 2.13
N LYS A 238 18.39 -8.70 2.97
CA LYS A 238 19.00 -9.00 4.30
C LYS A 238 17.99 -9.62 5.25
N ASP A 239 16.76 -9.11 5.27
CA ASP A 239 15.68 -9.67 6.10
C ASP A 239 15.35 -11.12 5.70
N LEU A 240 15.37 -11.41 4.40
CA LEU A 240 15.14 -12.76 3.86
C LEU A 240 16.40 -13.65 3.89
N HIS A 241 17.55 -13.11 4.35
CA HIS A 241 18.85 -13.80 4.38
C HIS A 241 19.33 -14.31 3.01
N TYR A 242 18.96 -13.64 1.92
CA TYR A 242 19.36 -14.04 0.58
C TYR A 242 20.82 -13.67 0.28
N SER A 243 21.59 -14.66 -0.18
CA SER A 243 22.90 -14.46 -0.80
C SER A 243 22.78 -13.74 -2.14
N MET A 244 23.89 -13.22 -2.68
CA MET A 244 23.89 -12.57 -4.00
C MET A 244 23.53 -13.52 -5.15
N ASP A 245 23.85 -14.82 -5.01
CA ASP A 245 23.50 -15.83 -6.02
C ASP A 245 22.01 -16.17 -5.99
N GLU A 246 21.41 -16.21 -4.80
CA GLU A 246 19.95 -16.35 -4.66
C GLU A 246 19.21 -15.13 -5.20
N VAL A 247 19.72 -13.91 -4.97
CA VAL A 247 19.18 -12.69 -5.58
C VAL A 247 19.21 -12.80 -7.12
N LYS A 248 20.35 -13.22 -7.69
CA LYS A 248 20.47 -13.40 -9.15
C LYS A 248 19.45 -14.38 -9.68
N THR A 249 19.33 -15.53 -9.03
CA THR A 249 18.39 -16.60 -9.43
C THR A 249 16.94 -16.14 -9.30
N SER A 250 16.61 -15.51 -8.18
CA SER A 250 15.27 -14.96 -7.91
C SER A 250 14.90 -13.85 -8.89
N PHE A 251 15.83 -12.93 -9.20
CA PHE A 251 15.64 -11.90 -10.21
C PHE A 251 15.32 -12.50 -11.59
N LEU A 252 16.16 -13.41 -12.08
CA LEU A 252 15.97 -14.04 -13.38
C LEU A 252 14.66 -14.82 -13.46
N SER A 253 14.30 -15.52 -12.39
CA SER A 253 13.01 -16.23 -12.30
C SER A 253 11.83 -15.27 -12.34
N SER A 254 11.90 -14.15 -11.61
CA SER A 254 10.82 -13.16 -11.54
C SER A 254 10.53 -12.52 -12.90
N ILE A 255 11.56 -12.23 -13.69
CA ILE A 255 11.41 -11.58 -14.99
C ILE A 255 11.18 -12.54 -16.16
N ALA A 256 11.36 -13.86 -15.97
CA ALA A 256 11.36 -14.85 -17.03
C ALA A 256 10.09 -14.83 -17.91
N ARG A 257 8.93 -14.56 -17.31
CA ARG A 257 7.65 -14.47 -18.03
C ARG A 257 7.44 -13.14 -18.72
N MET A 258 8.10 -12.07 -18.22
CA MET A 258 7.91 -10.71 -18.72
C MET A 258 8.89 -10.37 -19.85
N ALA A 259 10.14 -10.83 -19.74
CA ALA A 259 11.20 -10.50 -20.67
C ALA A 259 10.84 -10.78 -22.16
N PRO A 260 10.25 -11.93 -22.53
CA PRO A 260 9.90 -12.21 -23.94
C PRO A 260 8.67 -11.41 -24.44
N ARG A 261 7.96 -10.69 -23.56
CA ARG A 261 6.79 -9.89 -23.95
C ARG A 261 7.16 -8.47 -24.36
N LEU A 262 8.35 -8.00 -24.00
CA LEU A 262 8.80 -6.67 -24.40
C LEU A 262 9.17 -6.67 -25.89
N PRO A 263 8.71 -5.66 -26.67
CA PRO A 263 9.10 -5.52 -28.07
C PRO A 263 10.59 -5.28 -28.26
N PHE A 264 11.22 -4.68 -27.25
CA PHE A 264 12.65 -4.41 -27.20
C PHE A 264 13.14 -4.34 -25.75
N SER A 265 14.42 -4.57 -25.55
CA SER A 265 15.11 -4.30 -24.29
C SER A 265 16.57 -3.94 -24.58
N TYR A 266 17.08 -2.88 -23.96
CA TYR A 266 18.48 -2.48 -24.11
C TYR A 266 19.45 -3.54 -23.61
N PHE A 267 19.07 -4.34 -22.62
CA PHE A 267 19.95 -5.33 -22.03
C PHE A 267 19.30 -6.70 -21.96
N SER A 268 20.13 -7.74 -22.06
CA SER A 268 19.68 -9.10 -21.78
C SER A 268 19.37 -9.27 -20.27
N PRO A 269 18.51 -10.23 -19.90
CA PRO A 269 18.25 -10.56 -18.49
C PRO A 269 19.51 -10.78 -17.66
N GLN A 270 20.53 -11.42 -18.24
CA GLN A 270 21.79 -11.73 -17.56
C GLN A 270 22.62 -10.47 -17.27
N VAL A 271 22.68 -9.54 -18.22
CA VAL A 271 23.33 -8.25 -18.02
C VAL A 271 22.60 -7.44 -16.94
N MET A 272 21.27 -7.40 -16.98
CA MET A 272 20.48 -6.72 -15.94
C MET A 272 20.68 -7.33 -14.55
N ALA A 273 20.77 -8.66 -14.45
CA ALA A 273 21.09 -9.32 -13.20
C ALA A 273 22.47 -8.89 -12.65
N SER A 274 23.48 -8.81 -13.52
CA SER A 274 24.81 -8.33 -13.12
C SER A 274 24.77 -6.87 -12.66
N MET A 275 24.04 -6.01 -13.38
CA MET A 275 23.81 -4.61 -13.01
C MET A 275 23.14 -4.48 -11.64
N LEU A 276 22.11 -5.28 -11.36
CA LEU A 276 21.44 -5.31 -10.06
C LEU A 276 22.42 -5.69 -8.94
N LEU A 277 23.19 -6.76 -9.11
CA LEU A 277 24.17 -7.20 -8.12
C LEU A 277 25.27 -6.15 -7.86
N GLU A 278 25.74 -5.45 -8.89
CA GLU A 278 26.67 -4.34 -8.71
C GLU A 278 26.05 -3.21 -7.89
N ARG A 279 24.80 -2.85 -8.19
CA ARG A 279 24.09 -1.82 -7.42
C ARG A 279 23.90 -2.19 -5.95
N LEU A 280 23.53 -3.45 -5.67
CA LEU A 280 23.40 -3.95 -4.30
C LEU A 280 24.73 -3.98 -3.52
N ARG A 281 25.87 -4.10 -4.24
CA ARG A 281 27.22 -3.95 -3.67
C ARG A 281 27.66 -2.49 -3.50
N GLY A 282 26.79 -1.52 -3.81
CA GLY A 282 27.10 -0.09 -3.72
C GLY A 282 27.92 0.45 -4.87
N ILE A 283 28.10 -0.32 -5.96
CA ILE A 283 28.84 0.12 -7.13
C ILE A 283 27.92 1.00 -7.97
N ASP A 284 28.24 2.27 -8.09
CA ASP A 284 27.55 3.16 -9.01
C ASP A 284 27.93 2.87 -10.45
N PHE A 285 26.95 2.81 -11.34
CA PHE A 285 27.19 2.64 -12.76
C PHE A 285 26.53 3.75 -13.58
N ASN A 286 27.09 4.00 -14.73
CA ASN A 286 26.55 4.91 -15.74
C ASN A 286 26.45 4.19 -17.09
N GLY A 287 25.74 4.83 -18.03
CA GLY A 287 25.49 4.24 -19.33
C GLY A 287 26.75 3.89 -20.12
N ALA A 288 27.84 4.65 -19.98
CA ALA A 288 29.09 4.42 -20.73
C ALA A 288 29.69 3.03 -20.43
N ARG A 289 29.57 2.54 -19.19
CA ARG A 289 30.13 1.25 -18.79
C ARG A 289 29.49 0.05 -19.51
N TYR A 290 28.22 0.18 -19.88
CA TYR A 290 27.44 -0.91 -20.48
C TYR A 290 27.18 -0.74 -21.98
N ILE A 291 27.77 0.28 -22.59
CA ILE A 291 27.46 0.65 -23.99
C ILE A 291 27.76 -0.50 -24.97
N VAL A 292 28.81 -1.30 -24.69
CA VAL A 292 29.20 -2.45 -25.52
C VAL A 292 28.27 -3.64 -25.36
N GLN A 293 27.56 -3.72 -24.24
CA GLN A 293 26.65 -4.82 -23.89
C GLN A 293 25.19 -4.52 -24.23
N ARG A 294 24.91 -3.32 -24.71
CA ARG A 294 23.56 -2.91 -25.06
C ARG A 294 23.13 -3.45 -26.43
N ASN A 295 21.86 -3.80 -26.52
CA ASN A 295 21.22 -4.01 -27.80
C ASN A 295 21.04 -2.67 -28.53
N THR A 296 21.24 -2.64 -29.82
CA THR A 296 21.01 -1.46 -30.65
C THR A 296 19.57 -1.46 -31.15
N PRO A 297 18.79 -0.40 -30.91
CA PRO A 297 17.44 -0.31 -31.46
C PRO A 297 17.48 -0.25 -32.98
N ASP A 298 16.58 -1.00 -33.64
CA ASP A 298 16.35 -0.88 -35.06
C ASP A 298 15.33 0.23 -35.35
N PRO A 299 15.74 1.34 -36.00
CA PRO A 299 14.83 2.44 -36.30
C PRO A 299 13.68 2.07 -37.24
N SER A 300 13.79 0.98 -37.97
CA SER A 300 12.77 0.48 -38.92
C SER A 300 11.78 -0.50 -38.26
N ALA A 301 11.99 -0.88 -36.98
CA ALA A 301 11.13 -1.82 -36.29
C ALA A 301 9.71 -1.26 -36.13
N LYS A 302 8.71 -2.08 -36.49
CA LYS A 302 7.29 -1.72 -36.33
C LYS A 302 6.73 -2.02 -34.95
N SER A 303 7.47 -2.81 -34.17
CA SER A 303 7.03 -3.27 -32.84
C SER A 303 7.24 -2.23 -31.72
N TYR A 304 8.10 -1.25 -31.97
CA TYR A 304 8.34 -0.12 -31.05
C TYR A 304 8.70 1.16 -31.83
N HIS A 305 8.57 2.31 -31.16
CA HIS A 305 8.85 3.61 -31.74
C HIS A 305 10.16 4.15 -31.18
N TYR A 306 11.22 4.14 -31.98
CA TYR A 306 12.48 4.75 -31.60
C TYR A 306 12.47 6.23 -31.90
N VAL A 307 12.70 7.07 -30.90
CA VAL A 307 12.86 8.52 -31.05
C VAL A 307 14.34 8.84 -30.96
N PRO A 308 15.01 9.20 -32.10
CA PRO A 308 16.42 9.57 -32.08
C PRO A 308 16.67 10.78 -31.19
N TYR A 309 17.80 10.78 -30.48
CA TYR A 309 18.25 11.93 -29.71
C TYR A 309 18.38 13.17 -30.62
N GLY A 310 17.64 14.23 -30.29
CA GLY A 310 17.72 15.51 -31.05
C GLY A 310 16.41 16.00 -31.67
N ARG A 311 15.35 15.20 -31.75
CA ARG A 311 14.01 15.69 -32.05
C ARG A 311 13.23 15.91 -30.74
N SER A 312 13.51 17.04 -30.11
CA SER A 312 12.68 17.55 -29.02
C SER A 312 11.35 18.03 -29.60
N GLU A 313 10.38 17.15 -29.75
CA GLU A 313 9.01 17.60 -29.56
C GLU A 313 8.89 18.01 -28.11
N ALA A 314 8.37 19.22 -27.88
CA ALA A 314 8.29 19.87 -26.59
C ALA A 314 7.91 18.85 -25.50
N ARG A 315 8.82 18.61 -24.57
CA ARG A 315 8.62 17.71 -23.44
C ARG A 315 7.26 18.02 -22.83
N PRO A 316 6.30 17.08 -22.76
CA PRO A 316 5.33 17.19 -21.70
C PRO A 316 6.17 17.24 -20.44
N ARG A 317 6.03 18.32 -19.65
CA ARG A 317 6.73 18.51 -18.37
C ARG A 317 6.73 17.18 -17.67
N SER A 318 7.92 16.59 -17.51
CA SER A 318 8.09 15.31 -16.82
C SER A 318 7.31 15.42 -15.52
N TYR A 319 6.26 14.64 -15.41
CA TYR A 319 5.63 14.41 -14.12
C TYR A 319 6.72 13.70 -13.31
N HIS A 320 7.52 14.50 -12.60
CA HIS A 320 8.21 14.00 -11.45
C HIS A 320 7.10 13.73 -10.45
N PRO A 321 6.76 12.47 -10.13
CA PRO A 321 5.96 12.24 -8.95
C PRO A 321 6.70 13.00 -7.84
N PRO A 322 5.99 13.77 -7.00
CA PRO A 322 6.64 14.46 -5.90
C PRO A 322 7.52 13.41 -5.26
N VAL A 323 8.83 13.71 -5.14
CA VAL A 323 9.75 12.91 -4.35
C VAL A 323 9.13 12.96 -2.96
N VAL A 324 8.31 11.97 -2.67
CA VAL A 324 7.90 11.68 -1.31
C VAL A 324 9.23 11.28 -0.71
N LYS A 325 9.94 12.28 -0.12
CA LYS A 325 11.00 11.97 0.82
C LYS A 325 10.35 10.96 1.72
N PRO A 326 10.90 9.75 1.86
CA PRO A 326 10.40 8.85 2.87
C PRO A 326 10.50 9.63 4.17
N ASN A 327 9.37 10.12 4.62
CA ASN A 327 9.27 10.69 5.93
C ASN A 327 9.37 9.46 6.81
N PHE A 328 10.58 9.17 7.31
CA PHE A 328 10.86 8.22 8.38
C PHE A 328 10.32 8.76 9.72
N MET A 329 9.22 9.47 9.70
CA MET A 329 8.32 9.47 10.81
C MET A 329 7.71 8.06 10.84
N ALA A 330 8.00 7.36 11.91
CA ALA A 330 7.40 6.07 12.22
C ALA A 330 5.92 6.11 11.80
N PRO A 331 5.47 5.18 10.96
CA PRO A 331 4.10 5.20 10.49
C PRO A 331 3.21 5.33 11.72
N PRO A 332 2.15 6.16 11.68
CA PRO A 332 1.18 6.15 12.76
C PRO A 332 0.81 4.70 12.95
N VAL A 333 1.02 4.19 14.16
CA VAL A 333 0.71 2.81 14.52
C VAL A 333 -0.75 2.63 14.15
N LEU A 334 -1.01 1.99 13.01
CA LEU A 334 -2.33 1.53 12.65
C LEU A 334 -2.73 0.56 13.76
N ARG A 335 -3.53 1.04 14.72
CA ARG A 335 -4.17 0.16 15.67
C ARG A 335 -5.08 -0.75 14.86
N MET A 336 -4.57 -1.94 14.57
CA MET A 336 -5.42 -3.06 14.22
C MET A 336 -6.50 -3.14 15.30
N PRO A 337 -7.78 -3.35 14.96
CA PRO A 337 -8.75 -3.70 15.97
C PRO A 337 -8.16 -4.89 16.74
N THR A 338 -7.90 -4.69 18.03
CA THR A 338 -7.50 -5.76 18.92
C THR A 338 -8.59 -6.82 18.83
N PHE A 339 -8.24 -7.95 18.24
CA PHE A 339 -9.00 -9.16 18.50
C PHE A 339 -8.94 -9.34 20.01
N THR A 340 -10.06 -9.11 20.69
CA THR A 340 -10.22 -9.45 22.08
C THR A 340 -9.98 -10.95 22.17
N ALA A 341 -8.90 -11.34 22.82
CA ALA A 341 -8.69 -12.71 23.21
C ALA A 341 -9.92 -13.19 24.00
N PRO A 342 -10.37 -14.41 23.80
CA PRO A 342 -11.46 -14.95 24.59
C PRO A 342 -11.08 -14.84 26.07
N PRO A 343 -12.06 -14.59 26.96
CA PRO A 343 -11.79 -14.37 28.38
C PRO A 343 -11.04 -15.58 28.97
N PRO A 344 -10.11 -15.34 29.92
CA PRO A 344 -9.36 -16.42 30.54
C PRO A 344 -10.33 -17.40 31.21
N PHE A 345 -10.12 -18.70 30.99
CA PHE A 345 -10.86 -19.76 31.61
C PHE A 345 -10.81 -19.64 33.15
N LYS A 346 -11.96 -19.62 33.78
CA LYS A 346 -12.05 -19.71 35.25
C LYS A 346 -11.49 -21.09 35.70
N PRO A 347 -10.63 -21.13 36.74
CA PRO A 347 -10.17 -22.41 37.27
C PRO A 347 -11.35 -23.18 37.88
N GLY A 348 -11.62 -24.37 37.34
CA GLY A 348 -12.66 -25.26 37.86
C GLY A 348 -13.56 -25.94 36.83
N GLN A 349 -13.43 -25.65 35.53
CA GLN A 349 -14.16 -26.44 34.53
C GLN A 349 -13.17 -27.38 33.79
N SER A 350 -13.37 -28.69 33.97
CA SER A 350 -12.67 -29.75 33.26
C SER A 350 -12.96 -29.68 31.76
N ALA A 351 -11.89 -29.64 30.96
CA ALA A 351 -11.97 -29.65 29.50
C ALA A 351 -12.58 -30.98 29.00
N PRO A 352 -13.44 -30.95 27.98
CA PRO A 352 -13.88 -32.16 27.31
C PRO A 352 -12.69 -32.84 26.59
N PRO A 353 -12.66 -34.16 26.49
CA PRO A 353 -11.54 -34.90 25.91
C PRO A 353 -11.41 -34.59 24.39
N PRO A 354 -10.20 -34.55 23.85
CA PRO A 354 -9.98 -34.31 22.44
C PRO A 354 -10.52 -35.43 21.58
N SER A 355 -11.40 -35.11 20.64
CA SER A 355 -11.83 -36.03 19.61
C SER A 355 -10.65 -36.42 18.72
N ARG A 356 -10.29 -37.71 18.69
CA ARG A 356 -9.34 -38.30 17.76
C ARG A 356 -9.86 -38.13 16.33
N GLN A 357 -9.36 -37.16 15.59
CA GLN A 357 -9.41 -37.17 14.13
C GLN A 357 -8.06 -37.66 13.60
N ALA A 358 -8.16 -38.69 12.76
CA ALA A 358 -7.07 -39.41 12.16
C ALA A 358 -6.17 -38.49 11.33
N ALA A 359 -4.86 -38.64 11.51
CA ALA A 359 -3.84 -38.03 10.70
C ALA A 359 -3.92 -38.55 9.26
N SER A 360 -4.13 -37.66 8.29
CA SER A 360 -3.88 -37.91 6.88
C SER A 360 -2.59 -37.23 6.48
N PRO A 361 -1.74 -37.83 5.63
CA PRO A 361 -0.40 -37.36 5.37
C PRO A 361 -0.39 -36.10 4.48
N CYS A 362 0.43 -35.17 4.86
CA CYS A 362 0.71 -33.92 4.19
C CYS A 362 1.26 -34.13 2.77
N GLN A 363 0.41 -34.03 1.75
CA GLN A 363 0.86 -33.85 0.37
C GLN A 363 1.13 -32.36 0.14
N ARG A 364 2.40 -32.02 0.02
CA ARG A 364 2.87 -30.72 -0.50
C ARG A 364 2.33 -30.54 -1.91
N ARG A 365 1.22 -29.86 -2.07
CA ARG A 365 0.79 -29.33 -3.37
C ARG A 365 1.66 -28.11 -3.73
N LYS A 366 2.56 -28.28 -4.67
CA LYS A 366 3.13 -27.17 -5.45
C LYS A 366 1.95 -26.48 -6.15
N LYS A 367 1.55 -25.31 -5.70
CA LYS A 367 0.63 -24.44 -6.44
C LYS A 367 1.41 -23.87 -7.61
N SER A 368 1.11 -24.32 -8.82
CA SER A 368 1.49 -23.64 -10.04
C SER A 368 0.68 -22.35 -10.13
N LEU A 369 1.37 -21.24 -10.17
CA LEU A 369 0.80 -19.93 -10.50
C LEU A 369 0.50 -19.89 -12.00
N PHE A 370 -0.75 -19.79 -12.37
CA PHE A 370 -1.21 -19.28 -13.67
C PHE A 370 -1.64 -17.84 -13.52
#